data_1ef13ba82de61a57839dc6b576abfc90
#
_entry.id   1ef13ba82de61a57839dc6b576abfc90
#
_cell.length_a   1.000
_cell.length_b   1.000
_cell.length_c   1.000
_cell.angle_alpha   90.00
_cell.angle_beta   90.00
_cell.angle_gamma   90.00
#
_symmetry.space_group_name_H-M   'P 1'
#
loop_
_entity.id
_entity.type
_entity.pdbx_description
1 polymer ?
#
loop_
_entity_poly.entity_id
_entity_poly.type
_entity_poly.pdbx_seq_one_letter_code
_entity_poly.pdbx_strand_id
1 'polypeptide(L)'
;MKNVGKRFEENFKKSIPDEYLLYRLKDSPQAFTQSNLTSFTHKNPCDYFLFDGKRGIFYCLELKTTKDKYITFEKIELDDTQPRKMIHKHQILSLQEYSIYKNVYPCFVFNFRSEDIGIERTYMQYIGDFMKMYHGLNKSSFNEIDLISYNAVKIKGNKKRVNYYWNLTEFFETNDFNKEK
;
A
#
# COMPACT_ATOMS: atom_id res chain seq x y z
N MET A 1 22.39 -6.86 4.43
CA MET A 1 21.53 -6.53 3.26
C MET A 1 20.42 -5.61 3.74
N LYS A 2 20.22 -4.39 3.19
CA LYS A 2 19.06 -3.57 3.57
C LYS A 2 17.77 -4.30 3.19
N ASN A 3 16.80 -4.35 4.10
CA ASN A 3 15.47 -4.91 3.84
C ASN A 3 14.85 -4.16 2.65
N VAL A 4 14.48 -4.89 1.61
CA VAL A 4 14.00 -4.32 0.34
C VAL A 4 12.68 -3.57 0.52
N GLY A 5 11.80 -4.05 1.39
CA GLY A 5 10.57 -3.34 1.77
C GLY A 5 10.88 -1.96 2.34
N LYS A 6 11.79 -1.89 3.32
CA LYS A 6 12.23 -0.60 3.89
C LYS A 6 12.85 0.34 2.86
N ARG A 7 13.61 -0.20 1.88
CA ARG A 7 14.14 0.62 0.78
C ARG A 7 13.05 1.22 -0.08
N PHE A 8 12.02 0.43 -0.41
CA PHE A 8 10.86 0.91 -1.15
C PHE A 8 10.14 2.02 -0.38
N GLU A 9 9.83 1.79 0.90
CA GLU A 9 9.20 2.79 1.77
C GLU A 9 10.02 4.09 1.85
N GLU A 10 11.34 3.99 2.07
CA GLU A 10 12.23 5.16 2.14
C GLU A 10 12.27 5.96 0.82
N ASN A 11 12.34 5.27 -0.32
CA ASN A 11 12.34 5.91 -1.63
C ASN A 11 10.98 6.54 -1.96
N PHE A 12 9.89 5.86 -1.62
CA PHE A 12 8.53 6.38 -1.81
C PHE A 12 8.32 7.63 -0.96
N LYS A 13 8.69 7.57 0.32
CA LYS A 13 8.67 8.73 1.23
C LYS A 13 9.41 9.94 0.64
N LYS A 14 10.63 9.73 0.09
CA LYS A 14 11.45 10.80 -0.52
C LYS A 14 10.86 11.36 -1.82
N SER A 15 9.89 10.68 -2.38
CA SER A 15 9.20 11.10 -3.60
C SER A 15 7.92 11.89 -3.31
N ILE A 16 7.46 11.92 -2.06
CA ILE A 16 6.32 12.73 -1.65
C ILE A 16 6.75 14.21 -1.67
N PRO A 17 6.00 15.08 -2.37
CA PRO A 17 6.27 16.51 -2.41
C PRO A 17 6.09 17.17 -1.04
N ASP A 18 6.86 18.24 -0.75
CA ASP A 18 6.88 18.89 0.55
C ASP A 18 5.55 19.57 0.94
N GLU A 19 4.69 19.86 -0.05
CA GLU A 19 3.35 20.41 0.18
C GLU A 19 2.34 19.40 0.78
N TYR A 20 2.69 18.11 0.82
CA TYR A 20 1.87 17.07 1.45
C TYR A 20 2.37 16.78 2.86
N LEU A 21 1.46 16.73 3.82
CA LEU A 21 1.80 16.26 5.16
C LEU A 21 1.85 14.73 5.16
N LEU A 22 3.05 14.17 5.31
CA LEU A 22 3.25 12.73 5.42
C LEU A 22 3.58 12.32 6.85
N TYR A 23 2.82 11.38 7.38
CA TYR A 23 3.04 10.79 8.69
C TYR A 23 3.21 9.27 8.58
N ARG A 24 4.39 8.74 8.99
CA ARG A 24 4.62 7.31 9.09
C ARG A 24 4.07 6.77 10.39
N LEU A 25 3.21 5.76 10.31
CA LEU A 25 2.75 5.03 11.48
C LEU A 25 3.89 4.10 11.95
N LYS A 26 4.31 4.29 13.20
CA LYS A 26 5.40 3.48 13.79
C LYS A 26 4.81 2.16 14.27
N ASP A 27 5.47 1.05 13.93
CA ASP A 27 5.15 -0.24 14.52
C ASP A 27 5.29 -0.15 16.05
N SER A 28 4.29 -0.64 16.79
CA SER A 28 4.39 -0.71 18.23
C SER A 28 5.57 -1.61 18.60
N PRO A 29 6.51 -1.17 19.46
CA PRO A 29 7.59 -2.02 19.90
C PRO A 29 6.97 -3.25 20.58
N GLN A 30 7.37 -4.46 20.14
CA GLN A 30 7.03 -5.67 20.86
C GLN A 30 7.71 -5.56 22.24
N ALA A 31 6.91 -5.36 23.27
CA ALA A 31 7.42 -5.41 24.64
C ALA A 31 7.86 -6.85 24.90
N PHE A 32 9.16 -7.07 24.97
CA PHE A 32 9.77 -8.28 25.55
C PHE A 32 9.54 -8.25 27.06
N THR A 33 8.33 -8.51 27.52
CA THR A 33 8.05 -8.80 28.91
C THR A 33 7.89 -10.29 29.05
N GLN A 34 8.71 -10.88 29.95
CA GLN A 34 8.70 -12.29 30.34
C GLN A 34 7.42 -12.71 31.10
N SER A 35 6.38 -11.95 31.09
CA SER A 35 5.09 -12.29 31.72
C SER A 35 4.06 -12.57 30.63
N ASN A 36 3.36 -13.69 30.76
CA ASN A 36 2.25 -14.19 29.91
C ASN A 36 1.01 -13.25 29.83
N LEU A 37 1.22 -11.96 29.90
CA LEU A 37 0.19 -10.96 29.64
C LEU A 37 0.14 -10.74 28.12
N THR A 38 -0.95 -11.14 27.50
CA THR A 38 -1.30 -10.85 26.11
C THR A 38 -1.18 -9.36 25.87
N SER A 39 -0.03 -8.93 25.33
CA SER A 39 0.18 -7.56 24.88
C SER A 39 -0.73 -7.34 23.68
N PHE A 40 -1.81 -6.60 23.87
CA PHE A 40 -2.61 -6.06 22.78
C PHE A 40 -1.78 -5.03 22.03
N THR A 41 -0.96 -5.50 21.08
CA THR A 41 -0.30 -4.60 20.14
C THR A 41 -1.35 -4.12 19.16
N HIS A 42 -1.75 -2.85 19.25
CA HIS A 42 -2.55 -2.20 18.22
C HIS A 42 -1.80 -2.31 16.89
N LYS A 43 -2.38 -3.04 15.95
CA LYS A 43 -1.85 -3.08 14.59
C LYS A 43 -2.16 -1.75 13.91
N ASN A 44 -1.16 -1.17 13.27
CA ASN A 44 -1.37 0.05 12.49
C ASN A 44 -2.37 -0.23 11.35
N PRO A 45 -3.24 0.73 11.03
CA PRO A 45 -4.20 0.58 9.93
C PRO A 45 -3.52 0.56 8.55
N CYS A 46 -2.34 1.18 8.41
CA CYS A 46 -1.53 1.26 7.19
C CYS A 46 -0.11 1.72 7.51
N ASP A 47 0.77 1.86 6.52
CA ASP A 47 2.15 2.32 6.71
C ASP A 47 2.24 3.85 6.86
N TYR A 48 1.45 4.59 6.09
CA TYR A 48 1.48 6.06 6.05
C TYR A 48 0.11 6.69 5.99
N PHE A 49 -0.04 7.81 6.68
CA PHE A 49 -1.05 8.82 6.43
C PHE A 49 -0.46 9.94 5.58
N LEU A 50 -1.16 10.33 4.52
CA LEU A 50 -0.79 11.43 3.64
C LEU A 50 -1.96 12.40 3.54
N PHE A 51 -1.73 13.66 3.88
CA PHE A 51 -2.75 14.70 3.78
C PHE A 51 -2.39 15.71 2.70
N ASP A 52 -3.30 15.89 1.75
CA ASP A 52 -3.29 16.96 0.77
C ASP A 52 -4.11 18.14 1.31
N GLY A 53 -3.41 19.09 1.91
CA GLY A 53 -4.06 20.26 2.50
C GLY A 53 -4.74 21.17 1.48
N LYS A 54 -4.26 21.18 0.23
CA LYS A 54 -4.83 22.00 -0.85
C LYS A 54 -6.21 21.52 -1.29
N ARG A 55 -6.40 20.18 -1.36
CA ARG A 55 -7.66 19.57 -1.79
C ARG A 55 -8.51 19.05 -0.63
N GLY A 56 -7.98 19.06 0.60
CA GLY A 56 -8.65 18.50 1.77
C GLY A 56 -8.83 16.97 1.68
N ILE A 57 -7.86 16.29 1.06
CA ILE A 57 -7.89 14.84 0.84
C ILE A 57 -6.92 14.14 1.80
N PHE A 58 -7.38 13.05 2.39
CA PHE A 58 -6.59 12.22 3.28
C PHE A 58 -6.40 10.82 2.70
N TYR A 59 -5.16 10.40 2.52
CA TYR A 59 -4.82 9.06 2.03
C TYR A 59 -4.30 8.19 3.17
N CYS A 60 -4.78 6.94 3.25
CA CYS A 60 -4.20 5.87 4.07
C CYS A 60 -3.46 4.93 3.12
N LEU A 61 -2.13 4.89 3.21
CA LEU A 61 -1.29 4.18 2.23
C LEU A 61 -0.66 2.94 2.86
N GLU A 62 -0.95 1.77 2.30
CA GLU A 62 -0.30 0.51 2.62
C GLU A 62 0.62 0.11 1.45
N LEU A 63 1.93 -0.03 1.70
CA LEU A 63 2.96 -0.24 0.69
C LEU A 63 3.36 -1.71 0.60
N LYS A 64 3.34 -2.27 -0.60
CA LYS A 64 3.77 -3.65 -0.87
C LYS A 64 4.74 -3.70 -2.03
N THR A 65 5.86 -4.41 -1.86
CA THR A 65 6.84 -4.60 -2.93
C THR A 65 7.20 -6.06 -3.12
N THR A 66 7.34 -6.48 -4.37
CA THR A 66 7.74 -7.84 -4.74
C THR A 66 8.73 -7.83 -5.89
N LYS A 67 9.57 -8.86 -5.97
CA LYS A 67 10.33 -9.24 -7.17
C LYS A 67 9.61 -10.30 -8.00
N ASP A 68 8.60 -10.92 -7.40
CA ASP A 68 7.83 -11.98 -8.02
C ASP A 68 6.75 -11.41 -8.94
N LYS A 69 6.25 -12.24 -9.83
CA LYS A 69 5.17 -11.88 -10.75
C LYS A 69 3.84 -11.63 -10.05
N TYR A 70 3.66 -12.21 -8.86
CA TYR A 70 2.39 -12.19 -8.13
C TYR A 70 2.55 -11.61 -6.74
N ILE A 71 1.50 -10.91 -6.28
CA ILE A 71 1.28 -10.54 -4.89
C ILE A 71 0.16 -11.43 -4.34
N THR A 72 0.38 -11.98 -3.15
CA THR A 72 -0.58 -12.88 -2.49
C THR A 72 -1.31 -12.15 -1.36
N PHE A 73 -2.57 -12.51 -1.13
CA PHE A 73 -3.39 -11.93 -0.07
C PHE A 73 -4.14 -12.99 0.72
N GLU A 74 -4.43 -12.70 1.97
CA GLU A 74 -5.28 -13.55 2.83
C GLU A 74 -6.74 -13.41 2.42
N LYS A 75 -7.48 -14.53 2.50
CA LYS A 75 -8.93 -14.53 2.34
C LYS A 75 -9.57 -14.11 3.67
N ILE A 76 -10.44 -13.10 3.61
CA ILE A 76 -11.11 -12.52 4.78
C ILE A 76 -12.05 -13.55 5.45
N GLU A 77 -12.64 -14.41 4.65
CA GLU A 77 -13.60 -15.43 5.06
C GLU A 77 -12.97 -16.62 5.79
N LEU A 78 -11.64 -16.78 5.68
CA LEU A 78 -10.94 -17.87 6.32
C LEU A 78 -10.48 -17.46 7.72
N ASP A 79 -10.74 -18.31 8.71
CA ASP A 79 -10.33 -18.10 10.10
C ASP A 79 -8.88 -18.49 10.35
N ASP A 80 -8.34 -19.39 9.52
CA ASP A 80 -6.95 -19.83 9.64
C ASP A 80 -5.95 -18.74 9.26
N THR A 81 -4.90 -18.63 10.08
CA THR A 81 -3.77 -17.75 9.75
C THR A 81 -3.06 -18.25 8.49
N GLN A 82 -2.83 -17.33 7.54
CA GLN A 82 -2.15 -17.62 6.28
C GLN A 82 -0.76 -16.94 6.26
N PRO A 83 0.22 -17.44 7.02
CA PRO A 83 1.43 -16.69 7.39
C PRO A 83 2.35 -16.31 6.23
N ARG A 84 2.15 -16.92 5.04
CA ARG A 84 2.99 -16.67 3.85
C ARG A 84 2.38 -15.67 2.86
N LYS A 85 1.27 -15.03 3.23
CA LYS A 85 0.65 -14.03 2.37
C LYS A 85 1.30 -12.67 2.56
N MET A 86 1.40 -11.90 1.47
CA MET A 86 2.00 -10.56 1.51
C MET A 86 1.03 -9.50 2.04
N ILE A 87 -0.26 -9.67 1.76
CA ILE A 87 -1.32 -8.79 2.28
C ILE A 87 -2.11 -9.58 3.30
N HIS A 88 -2.18 -9.08 4.52
CA HIS A 88 -2.87 -9.71 5.62
C HIS A 88 -4.32 -9.21 5.74
N LYS A 89 -5.22 -10.08 6.23
CA LYS A 89 -6.63 -9.80 6.48
C LYS A 89 -6.85 -8.48 7.22
N HIS A 90 -6.10 -8.24 8.29
CA HIS A 90 -6.23 -7.02 9.08
C HIS A 90 -5.91 -5.74 8.29
N GLN A 91 -4.96 -5.78 7.33
CA GLN A 91 -4.63 -4.62 6.50
C GLN A 91 -5.79 -4.28 5.56
N ILE A 92 -6.40 -5.31 4.96
CA ILE A 92 -7.58 -5.13 4.10
C ILE A 92 -8.73 -4.52 4.89
N LEU A 93 -9.06 -5.11 6.05
CA LEU A 93 -10.16 -4.67 6.90
C LEU A 93 -9.95 -3.25 7.42
N SER A 94 -8.72 -2.92 7.86
CA SER A 94 -8.39 -1.56 8.31
C SER A 94 -8.58 -0.53 7.19
N LEU A 95 -8.11 -0.81 5.98
CA LEU A 95 -8.32 0.12 4.85
C LEU A 95 -9.80 0.25 4.49
N GLN A 96 -10.61 -0.83 4.56
CA GLN A 96 -12.05 -0.76 4.33
C GLN A 96 -12.74 0.11 5.39
N GLU A 97 -12.36 -0.01 6.66
CA GLU A 97 -12.90 0.81 7.75
C GLU A 97 -12.70 2.31 7.49
N TYR A 98 -11.51 2.71 7.04
CA TYR A 98 -11.23 4.11 6.71
C TYR A 98 -11.97 4.60 5.45
N SER A 99 -12.45 3.71 4.59
CA SER A 99 -13.12 4.10 3.34
C SER A 99 -14.53 4.69 3.53
N ILE A 100 -15.12 4.55 4.72
CA ILE A 100 -16.45 5.11 5.04
C ILE A 100 -16.41 6.64 5.21
N TYR A 101 -15.24 7.20 5.52
CA TYR A 101 -15.11 8.63 5.80
C TYR A 101 -15.03 9.42 4.50
N LYS A 102 -15.71 10.58 4.49
CA LYS A 102 -15.66 11.49 3.35
C LYS A 102 -14.25 12.06 3.19
N ASN A 103 -13.78 12.19 1.95
CA ASN A 103 -12.45 12.67 1.58
C ASN A 103 -11.28 11.83 2.14
N VAL A 104 -11.54 10.61 2.61
CA VAL A 104 -10.51 9.65 3.00
C VAL A 104 -10.38 8.59 1.91
N TYR A 105 -9.15 8.38 1.43
CA TYR A 105 -8.82 7.45 0.33
C TYR A 105 -7.81 6.41 0.79
N PRO A 106 -8.26 5.29 1.36
CA PRO A 106 -7.39 4.18 1.69
C PRO A 106 -6.95 3.46 0.41
N CYS A 107 -5.63 3.35 0.23
CA CYS A 107 -5.05 2.78 -0.98
C CYS A 107 -3.94 1.79 -0.64
N PHE A 108 -3.82 0.78 -1.48
CA PHE A 108 -2.59 0.02 -1.62
C PHE A 108 -1.66 0.68 -2.63
N VAL A 109 -0.35 0.64 -2.34
CA VAL A 109 0.71 1.02 -3.28
C VAL A 109 1.53 -0.22 -3.57
N PHE A 110 1.37 -0.77 -4.76
CA PHE A 110 2.02 -2.01 -5.21
C PHE A 110 3.24 -1.70 -6.07
N ASN A 111 4.38 -2.29 -5.74
CA ASN A 111 5.62 -2.13 -6.48
C ASN A 111 6.14 -3.49 -6.97
N PHE A 112 6.21 -3.68 -8.28
CA PHE A 112 6.80 -4.83 -8.94
C PHE A 112 8.19 -4.47 -9.45
N ARG A 113 9.21 -5.18 -8.96
CA ARG A 113 10.60 -4.92 -9.28
C ARG A 113 11.14 -5.97 -10.26
N SER A 114 11.72 -5.49 -11.35
CA SER A 114 12.53 -6.32 -12.24
C SER A 114 13.99 -6.01 -11.95
N GLU A 115 14.60 -6.78 -11.05
CA GLU A 115 15.97 -6.53 -10.56
C GLU A 115 17.00 -6.58 -11.68
N ASP A 116 16.82 -7.51 -12.63
CA ASP A 116 17.74 -7.75 -13.74
C ASP A 116 17.88 -6.53 -14.68
N ILE A 117 16.79 -5.81 -14.89
CA ILE A 117 16.74 -4.64 -15.78
C ILE A 117 16.60 -3.31 -15.02
N GLY A 118 16.55 -3.37 -13.69
CA GLY A 118 16.46 -2.20 -12.81
C GLY A 118 15.20 -1.36 -12.99
N ILE A 119 14.11 -1.97 -13.45
CA ILE A 119 12.82 -1.31 -13.64
C ILE A 119 11.91 -1.63 -12.46
N GLU A 120 11.25 -0.60 -11.95
CA GLU A 120 10.21 -0.70 -10.93
C GLU A 120 8.90 -0.17 -11.51
N ARG A 121 7.86 -1.02 -11.48
CA ARG A 121 6.52 -0.66 -11.93
C ARG A 121 5.64 -0.55 -10.70
N THR A 122 5.09 0.65 -10.47
CA THR A 122 4.36 0.97 -9.25
C THR A 122 2.94 1.40 -9.60
N TYR A 123 1.99 0.91 -8.83
CA TYR A 123 0.57 1.17 -9.02
C TYR A 123 -0.06 1.56 -7.69
N MET A 124 -0.98 2.52 -7.71
CA MET A 124 -1.86 2.81 -6.58
C MET A 124 -3.25 2.32 -6.91
N GLN A 125 -3.87 1.63 -5.95
CA GLN A 125 -5.22 1.12 -6.08
C GLN A 125 -6.05 1.48 -4.86
N TYR A 126 -7.21 2.09 -5.09
CA TYR A 126 -8.18 2.37 -4.04
C TYR A 126 -8.73 1.07 -3.46
N ILE A 127 -9.02 1.05 -2.14
CA ILE A 127 -9.49 -0.16 -1.45
C ILE A 127 -10.79 -0.70 -2.04
N GLY A 128 -11.70 0.16 -2.51
CA GLY A 128 -12.94 -0.27 -3.16
C GLY A 128 -12.69 -1.07 -4.44
N ASP A 129 -11.74 -0.66 -5.27
CA ASP A 129 -11.37 -1.39 -6.47
C ASP A 129 -10.56 -2.65 -6.16
N PHE A 130 -9.72 -2.61 -5.13
CA PHE A 130 -9.09 -3.82 -4.60
C PHE A 130 -10.14 -4.84 -4.16
N MET A 131 -11.22 -4.42 -3.48
CA MET A 131 -12.30 -5.33 -3.06
C MET A 131 -13.09 -5.90 -4.24
N LYS A 132 -13.32 -5.12 -5.31
CA LYS A 132 -13.88 -5.65 -6.57
C LYS A 132 -12.97 -6.75 -7.15
N MET A 133 -11.65 -6.50 -7.18
CA MET A 133 -10.66 -7.50 -7.60
C MET A 133 -10.66 -8.73 -6.68
N TYR A 134 -10.67 -8.51 -5.37
CA TYR A 134 -10.67 -9.56 -4.35
C TYR A 134 -11.83 -10.55 -4.54
N HIS A 135 -13.04 -10.04 -4.80
CA HIS A 135 -14.22 -10.86 -5.03
C HIS A 135 -14.28 -11.43 -6.46
N GLY A 136 -13.76 -10.70 -7.45
CA GLY A 136 -13.77 -11.12 -8.85
C GLY A 136 -12.75 -12.21 -9.20
N LEU A 137 -11.69 -12.35 -8.40
CA LEU A 137 -10.66 -13.36 -8.63
C LEU A 137 -10.95 -14.65 -7.85
N ASN A 138 -11.03 -15.79 -8.55
CA ASN A 138 -11.16 -17.13 -7.93
C ASN A 138 -9.82 -17.64 -7.36
N LYS A 139 -8.91 -16.75 -6.96
CA LYS A 139 -7.57 -17.05 -6.45
C LYS A 139 -7.19 -16.06 -5.36
N SER A 140 -6.19 -16.37 -4.52
CA SER A 140 -5.66 -15.51 -3.47
C SER A 140 -4.32 -14.86 -3.86
N SER A 141 -4.22 -14.46 -5.13
CA SER A 141 -3.06 -13.74 -5.68
C SER A 141 -3.47 -12.96 -6.93
N PHE A 142 -2.73 -11.90 -7.24
CA PHE A 142 -2.92 -11.09 -8.45
C PHE A 142 -1.58 -10.69 -9.05
N ASN A 143 -1.60 -10.28 -10.30
CA ASN A 143 -0.47 -9.72 -11.03
C ASN A 143 -0.80 -8.31 -11.55
N GLU A 144 0.13 -7.71 -12.30
CA GLU A 144 -0.05 -6.37 -12.86
C GLU A 144 -1.25 -6.25 -13.83
N ILE A 145 -1.55 -7.32 -14.59
CA ILE A 145 -2.69 -7.32 -15.52
C ILE A 145 -4.00 -7.29 -14.72
N ASP A 146 -4.08 -8.12 -13.67
CA ASP A 146 -5.23 -8.10 -12.76
C ASP A 146 -5.42 -6.69 -12.17
N LEU A 147 -4.36 -6.04 -11.67
CA LEU A 147 -4.42 -4.68 -11.10
C LEU A 147 -4.97 -3.66 -12.09
N ILE A 148 -4.45 -3.65 -13.32
CA ILE A 148 -4.87 -2.71 -14.36
C ILE A 148 -6.34 -2.93 -14.72
N SER A 149 -6.78 -4.19 -14.79
CA SER A 149 -8.17 -4.55 -15.07
C SER A 149 -9.14 -4.12 -13.98
N TYR A 150 -8.64 -3.88 -12.77
CA TYR A 150 -9.40 -3.38 -11.63
C TYR A 150 -8.94 -1.98 -11.19
N ASN A 151 -8.78 -1.08 -12.16
CA ASN A 151 -8.59 0.37 -11.98
C ASN A 151 -7.34 0.80 -11.19
N ALA A 152 -6.34 -0.04 -11.04
CA ALA A 152 -5.08 0.42 -10.45
C ALA A 152 -4.38 1.42 -11.37
N VAL A 153 -3.99 2.56 -10.82
CA VAL A 153 -3.36 3.64 -11.58
C VAL A 153 -1.85 3.55 -11.46
N LYS A 154 -1.17 3.54 -12.61
CA LYS A 154 0.29 3.46 -12.66
C LYS A 154 0.92 4.77 -12.22
N ILE A 155 1.87 4.70 -11.28
CA ILE A 155 2.69 5.84 -10.87
C ILE A 155 3.97 5.84 -11.70
N LYS A 156 4.20 6.91 -12.46
CA LYS A 156 5.44 7.09 -13.22
C LYS A 156 6.61 7.31 -12.26
N GLY A 157 7.75 6.73 -12.59
CA GLY A 157 8.96 6.91 -11.79
C GLY A 157 10.20 6.55 -12.59
N ASN A 158 11.36 6.92 -12.05
CA ASN A 158 12.64 6.68 -12.67
C ASN A 158 13.72 6.35 -11.63
N LYS A 159 14.69 5.56 -12.05
CA LYS A 159 15.86 5.24 -11.25
C LYS A 159 16.87 6.39 -11.32
N LYS A 160 17.33 6.86 -10.16
CA LYS A 160 18.42 7.83 -10.03
C LYS A 160 19.56 7.16 -9.24
N ARG A 161 20.63 6.74 -9.92
CA ARG A 161 21.73 5.95 -9.35
C ARG A 161 21.23 4.65 -8.72
N VAL A 162 21.23 4.56 -7.39
CA VAL A 162 20.80 3.37 -6.62
C VAL A 162 19.38 3.46 -6.08
N ASN A 163 18.76 4.64 -6.13
CA ASN A 163 17.41 4.90 -5.61
C ASN A 163 16.42 5.04 -6.76
N TYR A 164 15.16 4.76 -6.47
CA TYR A 164 14.04 5.00 -7.37
C TYR A 164 13.19 6.16 -6.86
N TYR A 165 12.67 6.99 -7.76
CA TYR A 165 11.83 8.14 -7.44
C TYR A 165 10.57 8.10 -8.31
N TRP A 166 9.43 8.43 -7.71
CA TRP A 166 8.14 8.50 -8.36
C TRP A 166 7.71 9.95 -8.54
N ASN A 167 7.07 10.24 -9.67
CA ASN A 167 6.50 11.57 -9.93
C ASN A 167 5.12 11.68 -9.26
N LEU A 168 5.12 11.86 -7.95
CA LEU A 168 3.90 11.87 -7.14
C LEU A 168 3.15 13.20 -7.26
N THR A 169 3.83 14.31 -7.56
CA THR A 169 3.16 15.60 -7.87
C THR A 169 2.22 15.42 -9.05
N GLU A 170 2.73 15.02 -10.22
CA GLU A 170 1.91 14.77 -11.41
C GLU A 170 0.82 13.73 -11.13
N PHE A 171 1.17 12.67 -10.40
CA PHE A 171 0.23 11.61 -10.08
C PHE A 171 -0.98 12.11 -9.31
N PHE A 172 -0.79 12.84 -8.22
CA PHE A 172 -1.88 13.35 -7.41
C PHE A 172 -2.64 14.49 -8.09
N GLU A 173 -2.00 15.31 -8.93
CA GLU A 173 -2.67 16.37 -9.66
C GLU A 173 -3.57 15.84 -10.79
N THR A 174 -3.18 14.76 -11.46
CA THR A 174 -3.90 14.21 -12.61
C THR A 174 -4.95 13.17 -12.26
N ASN A 175 -4.82 12.51 -11.10
CA ASN A 175 -5.72 11.45 -10.69
C ASN A 175 -6.65 11.93 -9.57
N ASP A 176 -7.89 12.20 -9.95
CA ASP A 176 -8.94 12.54 -9.01
C ASP A 176 -9.71 11.29 -8.60
N PHE A 177 -9.36 10.77 -7.43
CA PHE A 177 -10.07 9.62 -6.84
C PHE A 177 -11.48 9.98 -6.33
N ASN A 178 -11.92 11.26 -6.45
CA ASN A 178 -13.25 11.70 -6.04
C ASN A 178 -14.37 11.29 -6.98
N LYS A 179 -14.07 10.81 -8.18
CA LYS A 179 -15.09 10.59 -9.24
C LYS A 179 -15.95 9.34 -9.06
N GLU A 180 -15.68 8.50 -8.04
CA GLU A 180 -16.34 7.20 -7.89
C GLU A 180 -17.02 6.96 -6.52
N LYS A 181 -17.39 8.03 -5.81
CA LYS A 181 -18.22 7.90 -4.59
C LYS A 181 -19.63 8.35 -4.81
#